data_8fad975c8064d6eaedf1eec20243bb6c
#
_entry.id   8fad975c8064d6eaedf1eec20243bb6c
#
_cell.length_a   1.000
_cell.length_b   1.000
_cell.length_c   1.000
_cell.angle_alpha   90.00
_cell.angle_beta   90.00
_cell.angle_gamma   90.00
#
_symmetry.space_group_name_H-M   'P 1'
#
loop_
_entity.id
_entity.type
_entity.pdbx_description
1 polymer ?
#
loop_
_entity_poly.entity_id
_entity_poly.type
_entity_poly.pdbx_seq_one_letter_code
_entity_poly.pdbx_strand_id
1 'polypeptide(L)'
;MYKNILLVITILGAFSAAFSDDMSDRRFTPINSLTESLLPKNESQICSIKDSVSFVQSSSSIAQSSSAIAQSSSAAKSGKNPYGLPDALMPLWESMTLRQKAAQMIMVFLTTSEFAIENEIGGLLITGKHLKETDNYLHKVEEINSNLKIPVFTAIDQEGGLVNRLASYSDHWHNTPSAREMRRMDSTKIHTLAKKIGRALKDIKINMNLAPVLDPSKDHRESNSFMEESRRSWGNDTTNAYKVRAFVNGMRDNGIICVSKHFPGYDSWTNSDHQIAISASPKEKIDQNISFFRTLSKDIPVTMMSSVHFLRISSRPAVFDANIVKIARKYSPDMIMLTDDLWGTSLRAWASGKTQIPPRKNYPDKDFKRLITAIIDAGNDMLMISYTSKAKDMLNIMMELSEKNSKYKKRIEESAARILKLKYKAGILK
;
A
#
# COMPACT_ATOMS: atom_id res chain seq x y z
N MET A 1 -32.48 -11.57 33.33
CA MET A 1 -31.11 -11.84 32.89
C MET A 1 -31.01 -12.37 31.43
N TYR A 2 -32.13 -12.52 30.70
CA TYR A 2 -32.17 -13.07 29.30
C TYR A 2 -32.41 -12.03 28.20
N LYS A 3 -32.69 -10.76 28.52
CA LYS A 3 -32.96 -9.73 27.52
C LYS A 3 -31.72 -9.04 26.92
N ASN A 4 -30.54 -9.17 27.58
CA ASN A 4 -29.31 -8.50 27.10
C ASN A 4 -28.43 -9.38 26.20
N ILE A 5 -28.73 -10.69 26.09
CA ILE A 5 -27.97 -11.60 25.23
C ILE A 5 -28.47 -11.56 23.79
N LEU A 6 -29.76 -11.25 23.56
CA LEU A 6 -30.32 -11.19 22.22
C LEU A 6 -29.88 -9.95 21.43
N LEU A 7 -29.53 -8.85 22.12
CA LEU A 7 -29.07 -7.59 21.47
C LEU A 7 -27.64 -7.69 20.94
N VAL A 8 -26.79 -8.50 21.58
CA VAL A 8 -25.39 -8.71 21.16
C VAL A 8 -25.29 -9.61 19.91
N ILE A 9 -26.19 -10.56 19.78
CA ILE A 9 -26.21 -11.49 18.62
C ILE A 9 -26.73 -10.76 17.36
N THR A 10 -27.64 -9.80 17.50
CA THR A 10 -28.16 -9.03 16.36
C THR A 10 -27.15 -8.03 15.82
N ILE A 11 -26.25 -7.51 16.65
CA ILE A 11 -25.17 -6.60 16.23
C ILE A 11 -24.04 -7.36 15.53
N LEU A 12 -23.72 -8.58 15.96
CA LEU A 12 -22.69 -9.42 15.33
C LEU A 12 -23.13 -9.99 13.97
N GLY A 13 -24.42 -10.26 13.79
CA GLY A 13 -24.99 -10.69 12.50
C GLY A 13 -24.97 -9.61 11.42
N ALA A 14 -25.07 -8.33 11.79
CA ALA A 14 -25.05 -7.22 10.86
C ALA A 14 -23.63 -6.89 10.30
N PHE A 15 -22.57 -7.29 11.01
CA PHE A 15 -21.19 -7.06 10.58
C PHE A 15 -20.67 -8.09 9.56
N SER A 16 -21.22 -9.30 9.55
CA SER A 16 -20.82 -10.35 8.58
C SER A 16 -21.36 -10.12 7.17
N ALA A 17 -22.44 -9.35 7.02
CA ALA A 17 -23.06 -9.06 5.73
C ALA A 17 -22.48 -7.85 5.00
N ALA A 18 -21.61 -7.04 5.63
CA ALA A 18 -21.08 -5.79 5.07
C ALA A 18 -19.88 -5.97 4.13
N PHE A 19 -19.44 -7.19 3.84
CA PHE A 19 -18.34 -7.51 2.93
C PHE A 19 -18.79 -8.23 1.64
N SER A 20 -20.07 -8.25 1.32
CA SER A 20 -20.53 -8.69 0.01
C SER A 20 -20.66 -7.52 -0.95
N ASP A 21 -20.08 -7.66 -2.13
CA ASP A 21 -20.00 -6.70 -3.25
C ASP A 21 -21.39 -6.40 -3.87
N ASP A 22 -22.38 -6.00 -3.09
CA ASP A 22 -23.61 -5.44 -3.62
C ASP A 22 -24.32 -4.60 -2.56
N MET A 23 -23.96 -3.34 -2.47
CA MET A 23 -24.73 -2.33 -1.74
C MET A 23 -24.84 -1.05 -2.56
N SER A 24 -25.64 -1.13 -3.63
CA SER A 24 -26.39 -0.01 -4.12
C SER A 24 -27.61 0.16 -3.22
N ASP A 25 -27.81 1.36 -2.69
CA ASP A 25 -28.97 1.82 -1.92
C ASP A 25 -29.15 1.34 -0.46
N ARG A 26 -28.39 1.95 0.47
CA ARG A 26 -28.95 2.27 1.80
C ARG A 26 -28.52 3.69 2.21
N ARG A 27 -29.49 4.55 2.40
CA ARG A 27 -29.31 5.93 2.89
C ARG A 27 -28.90 5.88 4.35
N PHE A 28 -27.69 6.32 4.65
CA PHE A 28 -27.27 6.63 6.01
C PHE A 28 -27.42 8.13 6.25
N THR A 29 -28.05 8.48 7.37
CA THR A 29 -28.19 9.87 7.83
C THR A 29 -26.80 10.40 8.20
N PRO A 30 -26.34 11.54 7.66
CA PRO A 30 -25.02 12.08 7.98
C PRO A 30 -25.02 12.71 9.37
N ILE A 31 -23.99 12.43 10.17
CA ILE A 31 -23.66 13.21 11.36
C ILE A 31 -22.93 14.47 10.88
N ASN A 32 -23.68 15.49 10.53
CA ASN A 32 -23.17 16.71 9.87
C ASN A 32 -22.74 17.83 10.84
N SER A 33 -22.61 17.60 12.15
CA SER A 33 -22.39 18.74 13.07
C SER A 33 -20.98 18.90 13.63
N LEU A 34 -20.08 17.95 13.40
CA LEU A 34 -18.73 18.03 14.00
C LEU A 34 -17.61 18.29 12.98
N THR A 35 -17.84 18.12 11.68
CA THR A 35 -16.78 18.29 10.67
C THR A 35 -16.68 19.72 10.12
N GLU A 36 -17.74 20.52 10.18
CA GLU A 36 -17.70 21.91 9.70
C GLU A 36 -16.91 22.87 10.61
N SER A 37 -16.74 22.53 11.88
CA SER A 37 -16.01 23.37 12.84
C SER A 37 -14.48 23.19 12.81
N LEU A 38 -13.97 22.18 12.11
CA LEU A 38 -12.55 21.81 12.10
C LEU A 38 -11.81 22.13 10.79
N LEU A 39 -12.51 22.64 9.78
CA LEU A 39 -11.85 23.09 8.54
C LEU A 39 -11.54 24.59 8.64
N PRO A 40 -10.31 25.04 8.32
CA PRO A 40 -9.98 26.46 8.29
C PRO A 40 -10.79 27.17 7.21
N LYS A 41 -11.55 28.20 7.59
CA LYS A 41 -12.48 28.93 6.73
C LYS A 41 -11.83 29.95 5.80
N ASN A 42 -10.49 30.14 5.83
CA ASN A 42 -9.82 31.10 4.92
C ASN A 42 -8.36 30.75 4.64
N GLU A 43 -7.95 30.82 3.40
CA GLU A 43 -6.56 30.66 2.92
C GLU A 43 -5.59 31.75 3.42
N SER A 44 -6.07 32.83 4.03
CA SER A 44 -5.25 33.96 4.47
C SER A 44 -4.54 33.76 5.84
N GLN A 45 -4.84 32.68 6.58
CA GLN A 45 -4.16 32.41 7.86
C GLN A 45 -2.95 31.49 7.78
N ILE A 46 -2.59 31.01 6.58
CA ILE A 46 -1.47 30.08 6.38
C ILE A 46 -0.12 30.82 6.16
N CYS A 47 -0.14 32.15 6.01
CA CYS A 47 1.05 32.91 5.61
C CYS A 47 1.91 33.47 6.77
N SER A 48 1.55 33.27 8.05
CA SER A 48 2.23 33.93 9.18
C SER A 48 3.16 33.06 10.05
N ILE A 49 3.48 31.83 9.63
CA ILE A 49 4.39 30.94 10.40
C ILE A 49 5.64 30.59 9.57
N LYS A 50 6.20 31.55 8.87
CA LYS A 50 7.43 31.31 8.08
C LYS A 50 8.73 31.94 8.64
N ASP A 51 8.66 32.66 9.71
CA ASP A 51 9.86 33.31 10.27
C ASP A 51 10.13 32.87 11.71
N SER A 52 10.93 31.87 11.90
CA SER A 52 11.82 31.62 13.05
C SER A 52 12.38 30.19 13.02
N VAL A 53 13.39 29.95 12.24
CA VAL A 53 14.43 28.93 12.54
C VAL A 53 15.77 29.46 12.06
N SER A 54 16.53 30.06 12.95
CA SER A 54 17.90 30.40 12.75
C SER A 54 18.81 29.17 12.83
N PHE A 55 19.65 29.07 11.83
CA PHE A 55 20.67 28.03 11.64
C PHE A 55 21.86 28.31 12.58
N VAL A 56 22.25 27.32 13.38
CA VAL A 56 23.55 27.33 14.05
C VAL A 56 24.48 26.36 13.31
N GLN A 57 25.43 26.91 12.58
CA GLN A 57 26.60 26.19 12.09
C GLN A 57 27.64 26.03 13.22
N SER A 58 28.08 24.82 13.46
CA SER A 58 29.38 24.59 14.12
C SER A 58 30.25 23.72 13.22
N SER A 59 31.31 24.35 12.76
CA SER A 59 32.46 23.77 12.07
C SER A 59 33.38 23.06 13.05
N SER A 60 33.79 21.85 12.76
CA SER A 60 35.09 21.31 13.25
C SER A 60 35.73 20.42 12.20
N SER A 61 36.87 20.92 11.73
CA SER A 61 37.86 20.28 10.88
C SER A 61 38.65 19.21 11.65
N ILE A 62 38.83 18.03 11.08
CA ILE A 62 40.04 17.19 11.34
C ILE A 62 40.46 16.57 9.99
N ALA A 63 41.75 16.74 9.71
CA ALA A 63 42.44 16.39 8.49
C ALA A 63 43.04 14.97 8.52
N GLN A 64 43.09 14.37 7.34
CA GLN A 64 44.14 13.53 6.73
C GLN A 64 44.72 12.31 7.49
N SER A 65 44.60 11.16 6.87
CA SER A 65 45.78 10.45 6.34
C SER A 65 45.44 9.38 5.31
N SER A 66 46.20 9.39 4.26
CA SER A 66 46.22 8.60 3.04
C SER A 66 46.70 7.16 3.26
N SER A 67 46.14 6.19 2.52
CA SER A 67 46.93 5.17 1.82
C SER A 67 46.16 4.59 0.63
N ALA A 68 46.74 4.79 -0.53
CA ALA A 68 46.30 4.23 -1.80
C ALA A 68 46.66 2.75 -1.87
N ILE A 69 45.70 1.93 -2.27
CA ILE A 69 45.95 0.65 -2.98
C ILE A 69 45.17 0.71 -4.27
N ALA A 70 45.90 0.94 -5.34
CA ALA A 70 45.41 0.81 -6.70
C ALA A 70 45.21 -0.67 -7.02
N GLN A 71 43.98 -1.08 -7.27
CA GLN A 71 43.67 -2.26 -8.06
C GLN A 71 42.92 -1.80 -9.30
N SER A 72 43.62 -1.85 -10.41
CA SER A 72 43.10 -1.71 -11.76
C SER A 72 42.14 -2.85 -12.06
N SER A 73 40.85 -2.56 -12.04
CA SER A 73 39.87 -3.37 -12.76
C SER A 73 39.38 -2.53 -13.94
N SER A 74 39.62 -3.03 -15.12
CA SER A 74 39.15 -2.49 -16.40
C SER A 74 37.63 -2.26 -16.34
N ALA A 75 37.23 -1.01 -16.14
CA ALA A 75 35.84 -0.60 -16.28
C ALA A 75 35.47 -0.68 -17.76
N ALA A 76 34.84 -1.77 -18.15
CA ALA A 76 34.05 -1.80 -19.36
C ALA A 76 33.06 -0.63 -19.26
N LYS A 77 33.04 0.25 -20.24
CA LYS A 77 32.06 1.33 -20.41
C LYS A 77 30.68 0.70 -20.51
N SER A 78 30.00 0.49 -19.37
CA SER A 78 28.62 0.05 -19.35
C SER A 78 27.75 1.21 -19.80
N GLY A 79 27.21 1.08 -21.03
CA GLY A 79 26.19 1.98 -21.52
C GLY A 79 24.96 1.92 -20.61
N LYS A 80 24.64 3.06 -20.03
CA LYS A 80 23.30 3.50 -19.61
C LYS A 80 22.42 2.52 -18.80
N ASN A 81 22.81 2.18 -17.58
CA ASN A 81 21.91 1.59 -16.59
C ASN A 81 21.64 2.59 -15.45
N PRO A 82 20.85 3.67 -15.68
CA PRO A 82 20.69 4.75 -14.69
C PRO A 82 19.84 4.34 -13.47
N TYR A 83 19.19 3.17 -13.53
CA TYR A 83 18.27 2.69 -12.49
C TYR A 83 18.83 1.53 -11.66
N GLY A 84 20.07 1.09 -11.92
CA GLY A 84 20.71 -0.02 -11.21
C GLY A 84 19.95 -1.33 -11.34
N LEU A 85 19.47 -1.64 -12.53
CA LEU A 85 18.87 -2.94 -12.85
C LEU A 85 19.95 -4.02 -12.89
N PRO A 86 19.66 -5.28 -12.47
CA PRO A 86 20.52 -6.42 -12.78
C PRO A 86 20.79 -6.55 -14.28
N ASP A 87 22.01 -6.91 -14.67
CA ASP A 87 22.39 -7.05 -16.10
C ASP A 87 21.46 -8.02 -16.85
N ALA A 88 21.01 -9.08 -16.19
CA ALA A 88 20.05 -10.04 -16.75
C ALA A 88 18.71 -9.40 -17.19
N LEU A 89 18.34 -8.25 -16.57
CA LEU A 89 17.11 -7.54 -16.92
C LEU A 89 17.31 -6.48 -18.01
N MET A 90 18.53 -6.14 -18.40
CA MET A 90 18.79 -5.07 -19.35
C MET A 90 18.18 -5.33 -20.74
N PRO A 91 18.28 -6.54 -21.33
CA PRO A 91 17.64 -6.81 -22.63
C PRO A 91 16.12 -6.63 -22.59
N LEU A 92 15.47 -7.09 -21.49
CA LEU A 92 14.03 -6.87 -21.28
C LEU A 92 13.73 -5.37 -21.16
N TRP A 93 14.47 -4.67 -20.31
CA TRP A 93 14.27 -3.24 -20.05
C TRP A 93 14.38 -2.38 -21.32
N GLU A 94 15.36 -2.66 -22.16
CA GLU A 94 15.59 -1.94 -23.41
C GLU A 94 14.52 -2.24 -24.46
N SER A 95 13.93 -3.44 -24.43
CA SER A 95 12.83 -3.82 -25.32
C SER A 95 11.46 -3.22 -24.91
N MET A 96 11.33 -2.76 -23.66
CA MET A 96 10.07 -2.24 -23.13
C MET A 96 9.76 -0.83 -23.62
N THR A 97 8.56 -0.64 -24.16
CA THR A 97 7.99 0.69 -24.39
C THR A 97 7.70 1.42 -23.06
N LEU A 98 7.56 2.76 -23.11
CA LEU A 98 7.18 3.52 -21.92
C LEU A 98 5.79 3.09 -21.37
N ARG A 99 4.85 2.75 -22.27
CA ARG A 99 3.53 2.24 -21.88
C ARG A 99 3.64 0.91 -21.12
N GLN A 100 4.48 -0.01 -21.56
CA GLN A 100 4.74 -1.27 -20.87
C GLN A 100 5.37 -1.05 -19.48
N LYS A 101 6.30 -0.08 -19.38
CA LYS A 101 6.86 0.34 -18.08
C LYS A 101 5.79 0.92 -17.16
N ALA A 102 4.90 1.77 -17.67
CA ALA A 102 3.79 2.32 -16.93
C ALA A 102 2.78 1.25 -16.48
N ALA A 103 2.52 0.26 -17.32
CA ALA A 103 1.62 -0.86 -17.02
C ALA A 103 2.09 -1.68 -15.80
N GLN A 104 3.42 -1.81 -15.61
CA GLN A 104 3.96 -2.47 -14.41
C GLN A 104 3.61 -1.74 -13.12
N MET A 105 3.30 -0.44 -13.17
CA MET A 105 2.88 0.34 -12.01
C MET A 105 1.43 0.11 -11.60
N ILE A 106 0.63 -0.63 -12.38
CA ILE A 106 -0.81 -0.80 -12.14
C ILE A 106 -1.10 -2.14 -11.49
N MET A 107 -1.86 -2.09 -10.38
CA MET A 107 -2.46 -3.26 -9.72
C MET A 107 -3.98 -3.09 -9.68
N VAL A 108 -4.70 -4.10 -10.16
CA VAL A 108 -6.17 -4.10 -10.20
C VAL A 108 -6.74 -5.36 -9.55
N PHE A 109 -8.01 -5.35 -9.20
CA PHE A 109 -8.71 -6.60 -8.85
C PHE A 109 -8.64 -7.57 -10.02
N LEU A 110 -8.58 -8.87 -9.72
CA LEU A 110 -8.59 -9.91 -10.74
C LEU A 110 -9.74 -9.67 -11.72
N THR A 111 -9.40 -9.62 -12.97
CA THR A 111 -10.28 -9.28 -14.10
C THR A 111 -10.31 -10.41 -15.13
N THR A 112 -10.83 -10.16 -16.33
CA THR A 112 -10.71 -11.11 -17.44
C THR A 112 -9.26 -11.22 -17.90
N SER A 113 -8.88 -12.39 -18.41
CA SER A 113 -7.51 -12.63 -18.90
C SER A 113 -7.16 -11.67 -20.03
N GLU A 114 -8.09 -11.47 -20.97
CA GLU A 114 -7.92 -10.59 -22.13
C GLU A 114 -7.57 -9.17 -21.69
N PHE A 115 -8.33 -8.60 -20.73
CA PHE A 115 -8.07 -7.25 -20.25
C PHE A 115 -6.68 -7.12 -19.60
N ALA A 116 -6.28 -8.09 -18.79
CA ALA A 116 -4.99 -8.08 -18.13
C ALA A 116 -3.83 -8.20 -19.13
N ILE A 117 -3.97 -9.07 -20.15
CA ILE A 117 -2.97 -9.31 -21.18
C ILE A 117 -2.85 -8.08 -22.10
N GLU A 118 -3.96 -7.57 -22.63
CA GLU A 118 -3.98 -6.40 -23.52
C GLU A 118 -3.36 -5.14 -22.89
N ASN A 119 -3.55 -4.97 -21.57
CA ASN A 119 -3.02 -3.81 -20.87
C ASN A 119 -1.70 -4.08 -20.15
N GLU A 120 -1.15 -5.30 -20.25
CA GLU A 120 0.14 -5.74 -19.65
C GLU A 120 0.24 -5.38 -18.16
N ILE A 121 -0.85 -5.58 -17.42
CA ILE A 121 -1.03 -5.17 -16.00
C ILE A 121 0.07 -5.76 -15.11
N GLY A 122 0.69 -4.92 -14.28
CA GLY A 122 1.80 -5.32 -13.40
C GLY A 122 1.42 -6.15 -12.19
N GLY A 123 0.15 -6.07 -11.73
CA GLY A 123 -0.32 -6.78 -10.55
C GLY A 123 -1.83 -7.00 -10.51
N LEU A 124 -2.23 -8.06 -9.83
CA LEU A 124 -3.63 -8.45 -9.62
C LEU A 124 -3.89 -8.58 -8.12
N LEU A 125 -5.00 -8.02 -7.63
CA LEU A 125 -5.48 -8.19 -6.28
C LEU A 125 -6.55 -9.27 -6.23
N ILE A 126 -6.30 -10.29 -5.43
CA ILE A 126 -7.17 -11.46 -5.26
C ILE A 126 -8.00 -11.27 -4.01
N THR A 127 -9.30 -11.52 -4.09
CA THR A 127 -10.24 -11.40 -2.97
C THR A 127 -10.80 -12.76 -2.57
N GLY A 128 -11.49 -12.83 -1.43
CA GLY A 128 -12.18 -14.04 -1.01
C GLY A 128 -13.22 -14.54 -2.04
N LYS A 129 -13.84 -13.64 -2.81
CA LYS A 129 -14.76 -14.00 -3.89
C LYS A 129 -14.09 -14.87 -4.96
N HIS A 130 -12.89 -14.49 -5.38
CA HIS A 130 -12.11 -15.25 -6.36
C HIS A 130 -11.68 -16.63 -5.81
N LEU A 131 -11.42 -16.74 -4.52
CA LEU A 131 -11.03 -18.00 -3.89
C LEU A 131 -12.18 -18.97 -3.70
N LYS A 132 -13.43 -18.52 -3.76
CA LYS A 132 -14.61 -19.44 -3.80
C LYS A 132 -14.70 -20.21 -5.12
N GLU A 133 -14.11 -19.69 -6.18
CA GLU A 133 -14.02 -20.28 -7.50
C GLU A 133 -12.56 -20.56 -7.87
N THR A 134 -11.87 -21.35 -7.02
CA THR A 134 -10.41 -21.51 -7.06
C THR A 134 -9.90 -22.01 -8.41
N ASP A 135 -10.54 -22.98 -9.04
CA ASP A 135 -10.09 -23.52 -10.32
C ASP A 135 -10.15 -22.47 -11.44
N ASN A 136 -11.23 -21.68 -11.49
CA ASN A 136 -11.38 -20.58 -12.44
C ASN A 136 -10.32 -19.50 -12.20
N TYR A 137 -10.07 -19.14 -10.93
CA TYR A 137 -9.02 -18.21 -10.54
C TYR A 137 -7.63 -18.68 -10.97
N LEU A 138 -7.26 -19.92 -10.66
CA LEU A 138 -5.95 -20.48 -10.98
C LEU A 138 -5.73 -20.54 -12.50
N HIS A 139 -6.74 -20.96 -13.25
CA HIS A 139 -6.69 -20.98 -14.72
C HIS A 139 -6.44 -19.58 -15.29
N LYS A 140 -7.17 -18.57 -14.82
CA LYS A 140 -6.97 -17.18 -15.27
C LYS A 140 -5.57 -16.66 -14.98
N VAL A 141 -5.06 -16.88 -13.77
CA VAL A 141 -3.71 -16.41 -13.39
C VAL A 141 -2.64 -17.10 -14.25
N GLU A 142 -2.81 -18.38 -14.55
CA GLU A 142 -1.90 -19.13 -15.40
C GLU A 142 -1.94 -18.64 -16.85
N GLU A 143 -3.14 -18.44 -17.40
CA GLU A 143 -3.35 -17.88 -18.74
C GLU A 143 -2.71 -16.49 -18.88
N ILE A 144 -2.95 -15.59 -17.90
CA ILE A 144 -2.35 -14.25 -17.88
C ILE A 144 -0.82 -14.35 -17.88
N ASN A 145 -0.23 -15.13 -16.97
CA ASN A 145 1.22 -15.22 -16.84
C ASN A 145 1.88 -15.90 -18.05
N SER A 146 1.21 -16.83 -18.71
CA SER A 146 1.73 -17.51 -19.93
C SER A 146 1.75 -16.60 -21.15
N ASN A 147 0.91 -15.57 -21.18
CA ASN A 147 0.79 -14.62 -22.28
C ASN A 147 1.52 -13.28 -22.03
N LEU A 148 2.07 -13.06 -20.84
CA LEU A 148 2.83 -11.86 -20.50
C LEU A 148 4.33 -12.13 -20.44
N LYS A 149 5.14 -11.22 -21.02
CA LYS A 149 6.60 -11.26 -20.88
C LYS A 149 7.06 -11.07 -19.44
N ILE A 150 6.29 -10.32 -18.65
CA ILE A 150 6.57 -9.99 -17.26
C ILE A 150 5.41 -10.51 -16.39
N PRO A 151 5.62 -11.60 -15.65
CA PRO A 151 4.58 -12.15 -14.79
C PRO A 151 4.05 -11.14 -13.75
N VAL A 152 2.77 -11.26 -13.40
CA VAL A 152 2.12 -10.32 -12.50
C VAL A 152 2.48 -10.57 -11.03
N PHE A 153 2.42 -9.51 -10.21
CA PHE A 153 2.20 -9.72 -8.79
C PHE A 153 0.76 -10.24 -8.59
N THR A 154 0.61 -11.30 -7.83
CA THR A 154 -0.69 -11.77 -7.34
C THR A 154 -0.77 -11.47 -5.85
N ALA A 155 -1.48 -10.41 -5.51
CA ALA A 155 -1.57 -9.88 -4.16
C ALA A 155 -2.87 -10.29 -3.46
N ILE A 156 -2.85 -10.41 -2.14
CA ILE A 156 -4.02 -10.72 -1.31
C ILE A 156 -3.93 -10.00 0.03
N ASP A 157 -5.08 -9.65 0.62
CA ASP A 157 -5.17 -9.21 2.02
C ASP A 157 -5.37 -10.42 2.94
N GLN A 158 -4.32 -11.08 3.34
CA GLN A 158 -4.35 -12.17 4.31
C GLN A 158 -3.73 -11.71 5.62
N GLU A 159 -4.49 -10.95 6.42
CA GLU A 159 -4.05 -10.39 7.71
C GLU A 159 -4.34 -11.34 8.87
N GLY A 160 -5.35 -12.19 8.71
CA GLY A 160 -6.00 -12.95 9.78
C GLY A 160 -7.16 -12.17 10.43
N GLY A 161 -7.90 -12.80 11.34
CA GLY A 161 -9.06 -12.19 11.99
C GLY A 161 -10.13 -11.78 10.97
N LEU A 162 -10.54 -10.50 10.97
CA LEU A 162 -11.57 -9.98 10.06
C LEU A 162 -11.14 -9.98 8.60
N VAL A 163 -9.85 -9.80 8.32
CA VAL A 163 -9.32 -9.73 6.95
C VAL A 163 -8.58 -11.03 6.65
N ASN A 164 -9.37 -12.08 6.46
CA ASN A 164 -8.91 -13.45 6.30
C ASN A 164 -9.50 -14.06 5.01
N ARG A 165 -8.82 -13.88 3.88
CA ARG A 165 -9.32 -14.32 2.57
C ARG A 165 -9.22 -15.82 2.38
N LEU A 166 -8.24 -16.49 3.02
CA LEU A 166 -8.10 -17.94 2.98
C LEU A 166 -9.31 -18.67 3.59
N ALA A 167 -10.08 -18.03 4.47
CA ALA A 167 -11.35 -18.57 4.97
C ALA A 167 -12.37 -18.83 3.84
N SER A 168 -12.26 -18.11 2.71
CA SER A 168 -13.07 -18.37 1.52
C SER A 168 -12.54 -19.51 0.65
N TYR A 169 -11.29 -19.92 0.85
CA TYR A 169 -10.66 -21.04 0.16
C TYR A 169 -10.92 -22.37 0.87
N SER A 170 -10.82 -22.39 2.22
CA SER A 170 -11.02 -23.60 3.00
C SER A 170 -11.40 -23.27 4.45
N ASP A 171 -12.32 -24.05 5.03
CA ASP A 171 -12.77 -23.94 6.42
C ASP A 171 -11.63 -24.06 7.43
N HIS A 172 -10.55 -24.75 7.06
CA HIS A 172 -9.33 -24.85 7.89
C HIS A 172 -8.80 -23.48 8.32
N TRP A 173 -9.03 -22.43 7.53
CA TRP A 173 -8.49 -21.09 7.76
C TRP A 173 -9.45 -20.15 8.49
N HIS A 174 -10.70 -20.55 8.80
CA HIS A 174 -11.70 -19.69 9.44
C HIS A 174 -11.18 -19.08 10.76
N ASN A 175 -10.43 -19.83 11.53
CA ASN A 175 -9.93 -19.42 12.84
C ASN A 175 -8.49 -18.86 12.79
N THR A 176 -8.06 -18.28 11.66
CA THR A 176 -6.75 -17.62 11.59
C THR A 176 -6.71 -16.43 12.57
N PRO A 177 -5.78 -16.38 13.52
CA PRO A 177 -5.73 -15.31 14.51
C PRO A 177 -5.57 -13.93 13.86
N SER A 178 -6.19 -12.92 14.47
CA SER A 178 -5.98 -11.51 14.13
C SER A 178 -4.56 -11.04 14.48
N ALA A 179 -4.11 -9.91 13.93
CA ALA A 179 -2.82 -9.34 14.29
C ALA A 179 -2.72 -9.03 15.80
N ARG A 180 -3.82 -8.55 16.44
CA ARG A 180 -3.89 -8.33 17.89
C ARG A 180 -3.66 -9.63 18.68
N GLU A 181 -4.18 -10.75 18.23
CA GLU A 181 -3.97 -12.05 18.87
C GLU A 181 -2.56 -12.55 18.60
N MET A 182 -2.07 -12.47 17.36
CA MET A 182 -0.72 -12.88 17.00
C MET A 182 0.36 -12.13 17.81
N ARG A 183 0.21 -10.82 18.05
CA ARG A 183 1.20 -10.07 18.84
C ARG A 183 1.32 -10.53 20.30
N ARG A 184 0.34 -11.29 20.83
CA ARG A 184 0.38 -11.91 22.16
C ARG A 184 1.03 -13.29 22.15
N MET A 185 1.25 -13.85 20.96
CA MET A 185 1.86 -15.16 20.80
C MET A 185 3.39 -15.08 20.92
N ASP A 186 4.00 -16.22 21.16
CA ASP A 186 5.45 -16.42 21.02
C ASP A 186 5.90 -16.28 19.55
N SER A 187 7.09 -15.74 19.34
CA SER A 187 7.61 -15.48 17.97
C SER A 187 7.81 -16.75 17.15
N THR A 188 8.15 -17.87 17.78
CA THR A 188 8.27 -19.17 17.11
C THR A 188 6.91 -19.67 16.61
N LYS A 189 5.87 -19.50 17.43
CA LYS A 189 4.49 -19.83 17.03
C LYS A 189 4.01 -18.94 15.90
N ILE A 190 4.34 -17.61 15.95
CA ILE A 190 4.03 -16.67 14.89
C ILE A 190 4.70 -17.10 13.58
N HIS A 191 6.00 -17.40 13.61
CA HIS A 191 6.75 -17.84 12.44
C HIS A 191 6.15 -19.12 11.83
N THR A 192 5.86 -20.13 12.67
CA THR A 192 5.26 -21.39 12.24
C THR A 192 3.90 -21.19 11.59
N LEU A 193 3.04 -20.35 12.19
CA LEU A 193 1.73 -20.00 11.62
C LEU A 193 1.88 -19.29 10.28
N ALA A 194 2.72 -18.24 10.22
CA ALA A 194 2.98 -17.47 9.01
C ALA A 194 3.56 -18.33 7.89
N LYS A 195 4.43 -19.30 8.23
CA LYS A 195 4.96 -20.28 7.26
C LYS A 195 3.86 -21.17 6.69
N LYS A 196 2.91 -21.63 7.52
CA LYS A 196 1.74 -22.41 7.05
C LYS A 196 0.85 -21.58 6.13
N ILE A 197 0.55 -20.33 6.52
CA ILE A 197 -0.22 -19.40 5.69
C ILE A 197 0.51 -19.14 4.38
N GLY A 198 1.82 -18.83 4.44
CA GLY A 198 2.64 -18.58 3.25
C GLY A 198 2.66 -19.78 2.28
N ARG A 199 2.68 -21.01 2.81
CA ARG A 199 2.57 -22.22 1.98
C ARG A 199 1.23 -22.30 1.27
N ALA A 200 0.12 -22.09 2.00
CA ALA A 200 -1.21 -22.09 1.40
C ALA A 200 -1.35 -21.01 0.32
N LEU A 201 -0.82 -19.80 0.57
CA LEU A 201 -0.81 -18.72 -0.43
C LEU A 201 -0.01 -19.10 -1.69
N LYS A 202 1.17 -19.71 -1.52
CA LYS A 202 1.98 -20.17 -2.63
C LYS A 202 1.26 -21.25 -3.46
N ASP A 203 0.62 -22.20 -2.79
CA ASP A 203 -0.09 -23.30 -3.43
C ASP A 203 -1.24 -22.80 -4.32
N ILE A 204 -1.85 -21.66 -3.96
CA ILE A 204 -2.84 -20.96 -4.79
C ILE A 204 -2.24 -19.81 -5.62
N LYS A 205 -0.97 -19.87 -5.98
CA LYS A 205 -0.30 -18.90 -6.89
C LYS A 205 -0.28 -17.44 -6.41
N ILE A 206 -0.44 -17.17 -5.12
CA ILE A 206 -0.23 -15.86 -4.51
C ILE A 206 1.28 -15.67 -4.27
N ASN A 207 1.81 -14.48 -4.61
CA ASN A 207 3.20 -14.13 -4.40
C ASN A 207 3.41 -12.87 -3.54
N MET A 208 2.32 -12.16 -3.19
CA MET A 208 2.37 -10.96 -2.35
C MET A 208 1.21 -10.96 -1.33
N ASN A 209 1.53 -10.68 -0.07
CA ASN A 209 0.53 -10.50 0.98
C ASN A 209 0.52 -9.04 1.47
N LEU A 210 -0.63 -8.37 1.36
CA LEU A 210 -0.84 -7.00 1.84
C LEU A 210 -0.97 -6.97 3.37
N ALA A 211 0.03 -7.52 4.04
CA ALA A 211 0.23 -7.59 5.48
C ALA A 211 1.74 -7.62 5.76
N PRO A 212 2.20 -7.15 6.94
CA PRO A 212 1.49 -6.82 8.18
C PRO A 212 0.93 -5.40 8.24
N VAL A 213 -0.13 -5.20 9.06
CA VAL A 213 -0.68 -3.89 9.40
C VAL A 213 0.12 -3.30 10.57
N LEU A 214 0.94 -2.28 10.32
CA LEU A 214 1.82 -1.62 11.29
C LEU A 214 1.22 -0.34 11.89
N ASP A 215 -0.07 -0.18 11.75
CA ASP A 215 -0.80 0.99 12.26
C ASP A 215 -0.76 1.03 13.79
N PRO A 216 -0.87 2.23 14.40
CA PRO A 216 -0.85 2.35 15.83
C PRO A 216 -2.00 1.58 16.47
N SER A 217 -1.69 0.94 17.59
CA SER A 217 -2.65 0.25 18.43
C SER A 217 -2.48 0.77 19.84
N LYS A 218 -3.59 1.07 20.52
CA LYS A 218 -3.57 1.42 21.92
C LYS A 218 -4.15 0.28 22.73
N ASP A 219 -3.40 -0.16 23.73
CA ASP A 219 -3.89 -1.10 24.73
C ASP A 219 -4.82 -0.43 25.75
N HIS A 220 -5.01 0.91 25.69
CA HIS A 220 -5.78 1.71 26.63
C HIS A 220 -6.84 2.58 25.95
N ARG A 221 -7.95 2.75 26.64
CA ARG A 221 -9.30 3.24 26.30
C ARG A 221 -9.45 4.63 25.63
N GLU A 222 -8.39 5.34 25.28
CA GLU A 222 -8.49 6.76 24.90
C GLU A 222 -8.45 7.08 23.41
N SER A 223 -8.27 6.14 22.52
CA SER A 223 -8.49 6.36 21.09
C SER A 223 -8.77 5.08 20.35
N ASN A 224 -9.97 4.96 19.93
CA ASN A 224 -10.40 3.90 19.04
C ASN A 224 -10.08 4.31 17.61
N SER A 225 -9.00 3.83 17.04
CA SER A 225 -8.83 3.88 15.58
C SER A 225 -9.60 2.73 14.94
N PHE A 226 -9.99 2.90 13.69
CA PHE A 226 -10.63 1.84 12.92
C PHE A 226 -9.78 0.56 12.89
N MET A 227 -8.46 0.69 12.82
CA MET A 227 -7.54 -0.45 12.78
C MET A 227 -7.47 -1.20 14.12
N GLU A 228 -7.55 -0.48 15.24
CA GLU A 228 -7.56 -1.09 16.57
C GLU A 228 -8.88 -1.79 16.87
N GLU A 229 -10.01 -1.16 16.59
CA GLU A 229 -11.33 -1.77 16.80
C GLU A 229 -11.53 -3.04 15.97
N SER A 230 -11.05 -3.03 14.74
CA SER A 230 -11.07 -4.20 13.85
C SER A 230 -10.01 -5.27 14.19
N ARG A 231 -9.20 -5.08 15.24
CA ARG A 231 -8.12 -5.98 15.70
C ARG A 231 -7.05 -6.28 14.64
N ARG A 232 -6.93 -5.42 13.63
CA ARG A 232 -6.02 -5.61 12.49
C ARG A 232 -4.58 -5.24 12.78
N SER A 233 -4.33 -4.39 13.77
CA SER A 233 -3.03 -3.77 14.02
C SER A 233 -2.07 -4.66 14.83
N TRP A 234 -0.79 -4.68 14.41
CA TRP A 234 0.34 -5.18 15.21
C TRP A 234 0.81 -4.17 16.28
N GLY A 235 0.27 -2.95 16.27
CA GLY A 235 0.74 -1.85 17.10
C GLY A 235 1.96 -1.15 16.51
N ASN A 236 2.47 -0.17 17.25
CA ASN A 236 3.62 0.66 16.86
C ASN A 236 4.74 0.64 17.91
N ASP A 237 4.74 -0.34 18.81
CA ASP A 237 5.78 -0.54 19.80
C ASP A 237 6.98 -1.25 19.15
N THR A 238 8.10 -0.52 19.03
CA THR A 238 9.34 -1.02 18.43
C THR A 238 9.91 -2.24 19.15
N THR A 239 9.61 -2.42 20.46
CA THR A 239 10.02 -3.61 21.22
C THR A 239 9.37 -4.89 20.70
N ASN A 240 8.23 -4.79 20.01
CA ASN A 240 7.52 -5.92 19.41
C ASN A 240 7.91 -6.19 17.94
N ALA A 241 8.84 -5.42 17.38
CA ALA A 241 9.26 -5.58 15.97
C ALA A 241 9.77 -6.99 15.64
N TYR A 242 10.38 -7.70 16.60
CA TYR A 242 10.84 -9.08 16.41
C TYR A 242 9.69 -10.06 16.12
N LYS A 243 8.51 -9.83 16.67
CA LYS A 243 7.29 -10.63 16.40
C LYS A 243 6.79 -10.41 14.98
N VAL A 244 6.78 -9.16 14.53
CA VAL A 244 6.44 -8.84 13.13
C VAL A 244 7.47 -9.46 12.18
N ARG A 245 8.78 -9.42 12.52
CA ARG A 245 9.81 -10.13 11.75
C ARG A 245 9.57 -11.63 11.67
N ALA A 246 9.11 -12.24 12.76
CA ALA A 246 8.76 -13.66 12.75
C ALA A 246 7.64 -13.97 11.74
N PHE A 247 6.59 -13.11 11.67
CA PHE A 247 5.55 -13.22 10.67
C PHE A 247 6.10 -13.05 9.25
N VAL A 248 6.87 -12.00 9.01
CA VAL A 248 7.47 -11.69 7.69
C VAL A 248 8.41 -12.83 7.24
N ASN A 249 9.22 -13.37 8.15
CA ASN A 249 10.14 -14.47 7.84
C ASN A 249 9.37 -15.75 7.49
N GLY A 250 8.30 -16.10 8.22
CA GLY A 250 7.47 -17.26 7.89
C GLY A 250 6.80 -17.14 6.51
N MET A 251 6.36 -15.95 6.11
CA MET A 251 5.87 -15.68 4.75
C MET A 251 7.00 -15.86 3.72
N ARG A 252 8.16 -15.24 3.98
CA ARG A 252 9.33 -15.27 3.10
C ARG A 252 9.88 -16.67 2.88
N ASP A 253 9.77 -17.58 3.84
CA ASP A 253 10.17 -19.00 3.70
C ASP A 253 9.47 -19.69 2.52
N ASN A 254 8.33 -19.15 2.07
CA ASN A 254 7.58 -19.66 0.93
C ASN A 254 7.63 -18.72 -0.29
N GLY A 255 8.48 -17.68 -0.26
CA GLY A 255 8.61 -16.71 -1.34
C GLY A 255 7.48 -15.68 -1.40
N ILE A 256 6.70 -15.51 -0.33
CA ILE A 256 5.63 -14.51 -0.26
C ILE A 256 6.21 -13.14 0.14
N ILE A 257 6.02 -12.14 -0.71
CA ILE A 257 6.39 -10.76 -0.46
C ILE A 257 5.38 -10.16 0.53
N CYS A 258 5.87 -9.61 1.66
CA CYS A 258 5.03 -8.87 2.60
C CYS A 258 4.95 -7.39 2.23
N VAL A 259 3.82 -6.75 2.55
CA VAL A 259 3.58 -5.32 2.39
C VAL A 259 3.22 -4.73 3.74
N SER A 260 4.02 -3.79 4.24
CA SER A 260 3.67 -3.04 5.45
C SER A 260 2.61 -1.98 5.13
N LYS A 261 1.65 -1.76 6.03
CA LYS A 261 0.57 -0.79 5.83
C LYS A 261 0.04 -0.20 7.14
N HIS A 262 -0.51 1.01 7.12
CA HIS A 262 -0.62 2.01 6.06
C HIS A 262 0.25 3.21 6.43
N PHE A 263 1.37 3.42 5.77
CA PHE A 263 2.36 4.46 6.14
C PHE A 263 1.78 5.88 6.03
N PRO A 264 1.98 6.77 7.01
CA PRO A 264 2.81 6.70 8.21
C PRO A 264 2.12 6.15 9.47
N GLY A 265 1.03 5.42 9.33
CA GLY A 265 0.20 4.85 10.38
C GLY A 265 -1.26 5.31 10.23
N TYR A 266 -2.20 4.39 10.35
CA TYR A 266 -3.64 4.68 10.21
C TYR A 266 -4.26 4.80 11.60
N ASP A 267 -4.47 6.02 12.07
CA ASP A 267 -5.03 6.31 13.38
C ASP A 267 -6.39 7.04 13.31
N SER A 268 -7.01 7.09 12.12
CA SER A 268 -8.35 7.62 11.93
C SER A 268 -9.43 6.67 12.45
N TRP A 269 -10.54 7.24 12.88
CA TRP A 269 -11.76 6.53 13.32
C TRP A 269 -12.53 5.92 12.15
N THR A 270 -12.42 6.53 10.98
CA THR A 270 -13.22 6.20 9.82
C THR A 270 -12.50 5.28 8.88
N ASN A 271 -13.24 4.43 8.17
CA ASN A 271 -12.72 3.65 7.06
C ASN A 271 -12.64 4.53 5.81
N SER A 272 -11.41 4.71 5.26
CA SER A 272 -11.13 5.53 4.08
C SER A 272 -11.83 5.08 2.81
N ASP A 273 -12.24 3.81 2.72
CA ASP A 273 -12.99 3.27 1.59
C ASP A 273 -14.40 3.87 1.49
N HIS A 274 -14.98 4.21 2.63
CA HIS A 274 -16.37 4.64 2.73
C HIS A 274 -16.54 6.09 3.19
N GLN A 275 -15.53 6.66 3.86
CA GLN A 275 -15.59 7.98 4.49
C GLN A 275 -14.28 8.73 4.29
N ILE A 276 -14.30 10.06 4.53
CA ILE A 276 -13.07 10.86 4.59
C ILE A 276 -12.33 10.51 5.88
N ALA A 277 -11.09 10.06 5.75
CA ALA A 277 -10.24 9.66 6.86
C ALA A 277 -9.27 10.78 7.22
N ILE A 278 -9.35 11.26 8.46
CA ILE A 278 -8.55 12.38 8.98
C ILE A 278 -7.89 11.94 10.30
N SER A 279 -6.65 12.37 10.49
CA SER A 279 -5.91 12.27 11.75
C SER A 279 -5.55 13.67 12.26
N ALA A 280 -5.87 13.94 13.50
CA ALA A 280 -5.44 15.13 14.24
C ALA A 280 -4.30 14.83 15.22
N SER A 281 -3.72 13.64 15.17
CA SER A 281 -2.62 13.21 16.05
C SER A 281 -1.45 14.19 16.01
N PRO A 282 -0.85 14.50 17.19
CA PRO A 282 0.33 15.34 17.24
C PRO A 282 1.51 14.69 16.48
N LYS A 283 2.43 15.53 16.01
CA LYS A 283 3.56 15.10 15.19
C LYS A 283 4.40 14.01 15.88
N GLU A 284 4.59 14.10 17.17
CA GLU A 284 5.38 13.14 17.97
C GLU A 284 4.81 11.71 17.90
N LYS A 285 3.48 11.57 17.89
CA LYS A 285 2.81 10.28 17.73
C LYS A 285 3.00 9.73 16.30
N ILE A 286 2.91 10.62 15.30
CA ILE A 286 3.14 10.23 13.91
C ILE A 286 4.61 9.81 13.72
N ASP A 287 5.57 10.52 14.32
CA ASP A 287 7.00 10.18 14.28
C ASP A 287 7.28 8.82 14.96
N GLN A 288 6.56 8.49 16.04
CA GLN A 288 6.61 7.16 16.67
C GLN A 288 6.15 6.06 15.70
N ASN A 289 5.04 6.27 15.00
CA ASN A 289 4.55 5.34 13.98
C ASN A 289 5.58 5.15 12.87
N ILE A 290 6.12 6.26 12.32
CA ILE A 290 7.16 6.25 11.30
C ILE A 290 8.38 5.45 11.79
N SER A 291 8.77 5.59 13.06
CA SER A 291 9.89 4.85 13.64
C SER A 291 9.66 3.33 13.62
N PHE A 292 8.43 2.88 13.83
CA PHE A 292 8.09 1.46 13.73
C PHE A 292 8.23 0.93 12.31
N PHE A 293 7.68 1.62 11.32
CA PHE A 293 7.89 1.26 9.90
C PHE A 293 9.38 1.25 9.53
N ARG A 294 10.15 2.25 10.00
CA ARG A 294 11.59 2.32 9.77
C ARG A 294 12.32 1.09 10.29
N THR A 295 11.96 0.62 11.49
CA THR A 295 12.58 -0.54 12.14
C THR A 295 12.44 -1.81 11.30
N LEU A 296 11.41 -1.89 10.45
CA LEU A 296 11.08 -3.05 9.60
C LEU A 296 11.41 -2.82 8.12
N SER A 297 11.90 -1.65 7.73
CA SER A 297 12.10 -1.27 6.33
C SER A 297 13.10 -2.13 5.55
N LYS A 298 14.03 -2.81 6.25
CA LYS A 298 14.98 -3.76 5.64
C LYS A 298 14.37 -5.15 5.43
N ASP A 299 13.32 -5.47 6.16
CA ASP A 299 12.68 -6.79 6.15
C ASP A 299 11.52 -6.84 5.14
N ILE A 300 10.88 -5.68 4.87
CA ILE A 300 9.66 -5.57 4.06
C ILE A 300 9.94 -4.64 2.87
N PRO A 301 9.94 -5.17 1.62
CA PRO A 301 10.34 -4.41 0.44
C PRO A 301 9.25 -3.51 -0.16
N VAL A 302 8.01 -3.61 0.33
CA VAL A 302 6.86 -2.82 -0.15
C VAL A 302 6.16 -2.18 1.03
N THR A 303 5.82 -0.90 0.91
CA THR A 303 4.98 -0.21 1.88
C THR A 303 3.76 0.41 1.21
N MET A 304 2.59 0.18 1.78
CA MET A 304 1.34 0.81 1.32
C MET A 304 1.16 2.16 2.01
N MET A 305 0.92 3.18 1.20
CA MET A 305 0.71 4.55 1.66
C MET A 305 -0.72 4.76 2.13
N SER A 306 -0.88 5.46 3.25
CA SER A 306 -2.18 5.71 3.87
C SER A 306 -3.04 6.70 3.09
N SER A 307 -4.34 6.42 3.03
CA SER A 307 -5.37 7.33 2.52
C SER A 307 -5.81 8.40 3.54
N VAL A 308 -5.24 8.40 4.75
CA VAL A 308 -5.55 9.36 5.82
C VAL A 308 -4.90 10.71 5.56
N HIS A 309 -5.63 11.78 5.85
CA HIS A 309 -5.11 13.15 5.88
C HIS A 309 -4.63 13.50 7.29
N PHE A 310 -3.33 13.60 7.48
CA PHE A 310 -2.68 13.93 8.75
C PHE A 310 -2.50 15.45 8.90
N LEU A 311 -3.47 16.11 9.54
CA LEU A 311 -3.58 17.57 9.59
C LEU A 311 -2.35 18.29 10.18
N ARG A 312 -1.56 17.61 11.04
CA ARG A 312 -0.41 18.21 11.72
C ARG A 312 0.88 18.15 10.89
N ILE A 313 0.93 17.37 9.81
CA ILE A 313 2.14 17.19 9.01
C ILE A 313 1.93 17.38 7.51
N SER A 314 0.67 17.49 7.04
CA SER A 314 0.37 17.60 5.62
C SER A 314 -0.91 18.40 5.37
N SER A 315 -1.02 19.02 4.20
CA SER A 315 -2.25 19.65 3.68
C SER A 315 -3.10 18.72 2.82
N ARG A 316 -2.72 17.44 2.73
CA ARG A 316 -3.39 16.43 1.88
C ARG A 316 -3.22 15.02 2.45
N PRO A 317 -4.02 14.03 2.02
CA PRO A 317 -3.79 12.63 2.37
C PRO A 317 -2.35 12.19 2.13
N ALA A 318 -1.83 11.31 3.00
CA ALA A 318 -0.42 10.92 2.99
C ALA A 318 0.06 10.39 1.63
N VAL A 319 -0.77 9.64 0.92
CA VAL A 319 -0.47 9.09 -0.41
C VAL A 319 -0.20 10.17 -1.47
N PHE A 320 -0.72 11.40 -1.29
CA PHE A 320 -0.49 12.54 -2.20
C PHE A 320 0.64 13.48 -1.74
N ASP A 321 1.27 13.22 -0.62
CA ASP A 321 2.31 14.10 -0.07
C ASP A 321 3.71 13.57 -0.38
N ALA A 322 4.42 14.28 -1.27
CA ALA A 322 5.77 13.91 -1.68
C ALA A 322 6.77 13.87 -0.51
N ASN A 323 6.58 14.69 0.53
CA ASN A 323 7.47 14.68 1.70
C ASN A 323 7.26 13.41 2.53
N ILE A 324 6.01 12.99 2.72
CA ILE A 324 5.69 11.74 3.44
C ILE A 324 6.22 10.52 2.66
N VAL A 325 6.00 10.47 1.35
CA VAL A 325 6.55 9.41 0.48
C VAL A 325 8.07 9.39 0.52
N LYS A 326 8.73 10.56 0.52
CA LYS A 326 10.20 10.68 0.63
C LYS A 326 10.72 10.18 1.98
N ILE A 327 9.99 10.41 3.08
CA ILE A 327 10.35 9.88 4.40
C ILE A 327 10.35 8.34 4.36
N ALA A 328 9.30 7.72 3.81
CA ALA A 328 9.23 6.26 3.68
C ALA A 328 10.41 5.72 2.85
N ARG A 329 10.74 6.34 1.72
CA ARG A 329 11.80 5.91 0.81
C ARG A 329 13.21 6.13 1.38
N LYS A 330 13.40 7.09 2.30
CA LYS A 330 14.70 7.38 2.91
C LYS A 330 15.36 6.15 3.55
N TYR A 331 14.55 5.25 4.08
CA TYR A 331 15.04 4.07 4.80
C TYR A 331 15.35 2.88 3.91
N SER A 332 14.79 2.86 2.70
CA SER A 332 15.05 1.84 1.68
C SER A 332 14.81 2.43 0.29
N PRO A 333 15.88 2.84 -0.46
CA PRO A 333 15.72 3.49 -1.77
C PRO A 333 14.99 2.66 -2.82
N ASP A 334 15.11 1.33 -2.74
CA ASP A 334 14.44 0.39 -3.64
C ASP A 334 13.05 -0.05 -3.14
N MET A 335 12.60 0.44 -1.97
CA MET A 335 11.26 0.14 -1.46
C MET A 335 10.19 0.64 -2.42
N ILE A 336 9.24 -0.23 -2.73
CA ILE A 336 8.08 0.11 -3.55
C ILE A 336 7.03 0.80 -2.67
N MET A 337 6.59 1.97 -3.11
CA MET A 337 5.45 2.68 -2.54
C MET A 337 4.20 2.25 -3.29
N LEU A 338 3.36 1.43 -2.65
CA LEU A 338 2.07 0.99 -3.14
C LEU A 338 0.99 1.95 -2.62
N THR A 339 0.04 2.37 -3.43
CA THR A 339 -1.12 3.10 -2.92
C THR A 339 -2.11 2.15 -2.25
N ASP A 340 -2.89 2.67 -1.30
CA ASP A 340 -4.16 2.07 -0.93
C ASP A 340 -5.15 2.14 -2.12
N ASP A 341 -6.36 1.59 -2.00
CA ASP A 341 -7.33 1.61 -3.10
C ASP A 341 -7.66 3.05 -3.54
N LEU A 342 -7.26 3.38 -4.76
CA LEU A 342 -7.51 4.69 -5.37
C LEU A 342 -8.99 5.00 -5.59
N TRP A 343 -9.84 3.98 -5.55
CA TRP A 343 -11.29 4.14 -5.66
C TRP A 343 -11.97 4.40 -4.32
N GLY A 344 -11.21 4.44 -3.21
CA GLY A 344 -11.68 4.78 -1.88
C GLY A 344 -12.28 6.19 -1.81
N THR A 345 -13.26 6.36 -0.91
CA THR A 345 -14.00 7.62 -0.75
C THR A 345 -13.11 8.77 -0.33
N SER A 346 -12.17 8.54 0.59
CA SER A 346 -11.26 9.58 1.10
C SER A 346 -10.44 10.23 -0.02
N LEU A 347 -9.88 9.41 -0.92
CA LEU A 347 -9.03 9.90 -2.01
C LEU A 347 -9.84 10.60 -3.10
N ARG A 348 -11.00 10.04 -3.46
CA ARG A 348 -11.90 10.66 -4.44
C ARG A 348 -12.46 12.01 -3.96
N ALA A 349 -12.77 12.12 -2.66
CA ALA A 349 -13.21 13.38 -2.04
C ALA A 349 -12.12 14.46 -2.14
N TRP A 350 -10.89 14.11 -1.81
CA TRP A 350 -9.77 15.05 -1.92
C TRP A 350 -9.55 15.50 -3.37
N ALA A 351 -9.57 14.59 -4.33
CA ALA A 351 -9.35 14.90 -5.74
C ALA A 351 -10.47 15.77 -6.34
N SER A 352 -11.72 15.58 -5.91
CA SER A 352 -12.84 16.44 -6.33
C SER A 352 -12.90 17.78 -5.57
N GLY A 353 -12.22 17.90 -4.43
CA GLY A 353 -12.34 19.06 -3.52
C GLY A 353 -13.71 19.16 -2.85
N LYS A 354 -14.43 18.04 -2.72
CA LYS A 354 -15.80 17.98 -2.18
C LYS A 354 -15.91 16.96 -1.06
N THR A 355 -16.73 17.26 -0.06
CA THR A 355 -17.08 16.33 1.01
C THR A 355 -18.14 15.31 0.57
N GLN A 356 -19.06 15.75 -0.31
CA GLN A 356 -20.02 14.86 -0.97
C GLN A 356 -19.52 14.56 -2.38
N ILE A 357 -19.15 13.31 -2.63
CA ILE A 357 -18.60 12.87 -3.91
C ILE A 357 -19.70 12.17 -4.74
N PRO A 358 -19.68 12.32 -6.06
CA PRO A 358 -20.57 11.58 -6.95
C PRO A 358 -20.43 10.06 -6.77
N PRO A 359 -21.48 9.28 -7.05
CA PRO A 359 -21.38 7.83 -7.14
C PRO A 359 -20.21 7.41 -8.02
N ARG A 360 -19.64 6.24 -7.74
CA ARG A 360 -18.45 5.73 -8.45
C ARG A 360 -18.57 5.80 -9.96
N LYS A 361 -19.71 5.41 -10.52
CA LYS A 361 -19.98 5.43 -11.98
C LYS A 361 -20.03 6.84 -12.60
N ASN A 362 -20.28 7.88 -11.82
CA ASN A 362 -20.42 9.26 -12.26
C ASN A 362 -19.24 10.14 -11.79
N TYR A 363 -18.13 9.51 -11.36
CA TYR A 363 -16.97 10.27 -10.91
C TYR A 363 -16.29 10.95 -12.08
N PRO A 364 -16.08 12.31 -12.04
CA PRO A 364 -15.59 13.07 -13.20
C PRO A 364 -14.17 12.69 -13.63
N ASP A 365 -13.93 12.56 -14.92
CA ASP A 365 -12.61 12.20 -15.46
C ASP A 365 -11.53 13.24 -15.12
N LYS A 366 -11.88 14.53 -15.04
CA LYS A 366 -10.95 15.59 -14.60
C LYS A 366 -10.46 15.37 -13.17
N ASP A 367 -11.33 14.91 -12.28
CA ASP A 367 -11.01 14.65 -10.87
C ASP A 367 -10.18 13.36 -10.77
N PHE A 368 -10.49 12.36 -11.59
CA PHE A 368 -9.69 11.15 -11.70
C PHE A 368 -8.28 11.47 -12.22
N LYS A 369 -8.15 12.30 -13.24
CA LYS A 369 -6.85 12.75 -13.75
C LYS A 369 -6.06 13.51 -12.69
N ARG A 370 -6.71 14.40 -11.91
CA ARG A 370 -6.08 15.08 -10.76
C ARG A 370 -5.55 14.09 -9.74
N LEU A 371 -6.35 13.04 -9.42
CA LEU A 371 -5.98 11.98 -8.49
C LEU A 371 -4.71 11.26 -8.96
N ILE A 372 -4.69 10.75 -10.19
CA ILE A 372 -3.55 10.02 -10.74
C ILE A 372 -2.30 10.91 -10.84
N THR A 373 -2.46 12.17 -11.30
CA THR A 373 -1.34 13.11 -11.37
C THR A 373 -0.71 13.34 -9.99
N ALA A 374 -1.52 13.59 -8.96
CA ALA A 374 -1.03 13.82 -7.60
C ALA A 374 -0.28 12.61 -7.02
N ILE A 375 -0.71 11.39 -7.32
CA ILE A 375 -0.05 10.16 -6.88
C ILE A 375 1.33 10.00 -7.51
N ILE A 376 1.44 10.26 -8.82
CA ILE A 376 2.71 10.17 -9.55
C ILE A 376 3.66 11.28 -9.07
N ASP A 377 3.17 12.51 -8.90
CA ASP A 377 3.95 13.64 -8.38
C ASP A 377 4.46 13.37 -6.94
N ALA A 378 3.68 12.70 -6.11
CA ALA A 378 4.10 12.32 -4.77
C ALA A 378 5.23 11.28 -4.76
N GLY A 379 5.38 10.49 -5.82
CA GLY A 379 6.46 9.51 -5.93
C GLY A 379 6.05 8.07 -5.62
N ASN A 380 4.77 7.72 -5.66
CA ASN A 380 4.32 6.34 -5.53
C ASN A 380 4.74 5.50 -6.75
N ASP A 381 4.98 4.20 -6.55
CA ASP A 381 5.49 3.29 -7.56
C ASP A 381 4.41 2.36 -8.12
N MET A 382 3.50 1.85 -7.29
CA MET A 382 2.38 1.01 -7.71
C MET A 382 1.06 1.65 -7.31
N LEU A 383 0.14 1.65 -8.24
CA LEU A 383 -1.17 2.28 -8.15
C LEU A 383 -2.24 1.18 -8.12
N MET A 384 -2.82 0.94 -6.93
CA MET A 384 -3.86 -0.08 -6.75
C MET A 384 -5.24 0.53 -6.93
N ILE A 385 -6.09 -0.12 -7.71
CA ILE A 385 -7.47 0.32 -7.94
C ILE A 385 -8.45 -0.86 -8.01
N SER A 386 -9.50 -0.81 -7.20
CA SER A 386 -10.56 -1.82 -7.20
C SER A 386 -11.49 -1.73 -8.43
N TYR A 387 -11.61 -0.56 -9.05
CA TYR A 387 -12.44 -0.36 -10.24
C TYR A 387 -11.62 -0.60 -11.52
N THR A 388 -11.57 -1.85 -11.92
CA THR A 388 -10.64 -2.39 -12.94
C THR A 388 -10.68 -1.66 -14.28
N SER A 389 -11.86 -1.25 -14.76
CA SER A 389 -11.98 -0.53 -16.04
C SER A 389 -11.19 0.79 -16.07
N LYS A 390 -10.93 1.41 -14.92
CA LYS A 390 -10.12 2.63 -14.80
C LYS A 390 -8.61 2.41 -15.00
N ALA A 391 -8.14 1.18 -15.05
CA ALA A 391 -6.72 0.90 -15.33
C ALA A 391 -6.27 1.44 -16.69
N LYS A 392 -7.12 1.31 -17.71
CA LYS A 392 -6.86 1.87 -19.04
C LYS A 392 -6.77 3.40 -19.02
N ASP A 393 -7.67 4.05 -18.26
CA ASP A 393 -7.65 5.50 -18.08
C ASP A 393 -6.36 5.94 -17.35
N MET A 394 -5.91 5.17 -16.32
CA MET A 394 -4.65 5.44 -15.63
C MET A 394 -3.46 5.39 -16.59
N LEU A 395 -3.38 4.37 -17.44
CA LEU A 395 -2.34 4.25 -18.46
C LEU A 395 -2.35 5.44 -19.42
N ASN A 396 -3.52 5.82 -19.92
CA ASN A 396 -3.65 6.94 -20.84
C ASN A 396 -3.24 8.26 -20.19
N ILE A 397 -3.63 8.50 -18.94
CA ILE A 397 -3.20 9.69 -18.17
C ILE A 397 -1.67 9.69 -17.98
N MET A 398 -1.05 8.57 -17.64
CA MET A 398 0.41 8.49 -17.50
C MET A 398 1.13 8.79 -18.82
N MET A 399 0.62 8.28 -19.94
CA MET A 399 1.19 8.58 -21.27
C MET A 399 1.05 10.07 -21.59
N GLU A 400 -0.14 10.65 -21.45
CA GLU A 400 -0.38 12.07 -21.68
C GLU A 400 0.52 12.97 -20.82
N LEU A 401 0.72 12.62 -19.55
CA LEU A 401 1.62 13.37 -18.68
C LEU A 401 3.08 13.27 -19.16
N SER A 402 3.51 12.11 -19.62
CA SER A 402 4.88 11.88 -20.08
C SER A 402 5.20 12.60 -21.41
N GLU A 403 4.22 12.78 -22.27
CA GLU A 403 4.34 13.58 -23.49
C GLU A 403 4.50 15.08 -23.17
N LYS A 404 3.78 15.56 -22.16
CA LYS A 404 3.82 16.98 -21.74
C LYS A 404 5.08 17.36 -20.99
N ASN A 405 5.68 16.42 -20.23
CA ASN A 405 6.84 16.71 -19.40
C ASN A 405 7.69 15.46 -19.14
N SER A 406 8.96 15.52 -19.53
CA SER A 406 9.93 14.44 -19.38
C SER A 406 10.14 13.96 -17.93
N LYS A 407 9.80 14.78 -16.92
CA LYS A 407 9.83 14.36 -15.51
C LYS A 407 8.95 13.12 -15.26
N TYR A 408 7.78 13.03 -15.94
CA TYR A 408 6.88 11.89 -15.79
C TYR A 408 7.41 10.63 -16.47
N LYS A 409 8.07 10.77 -17.63
CA LYS A 409 8.79 9.66 -18.25
C LYS A 409 9.83 9.07 -17.28
N LYS A 410 10.69 9.93 -16.73
CA LYS A 410 11.69 9.53 -15.74
C LYS A 410 11.03 8.87 -14.51
N ARG A 411 9.91 9.44 -14.01
CA ARG A 411 9.21 8.91 -12.84
C ARG A 411 8.64 7.50 -13.08
N ILE A 412 8.07 7.27 -14.28
CA ILE A 412 7.57 5.96 -14.71
C ILE A 412 8.73 4.96 -14.78
N GLU A 413 9.84 5.33 -15.40
CA GLU A 413 11.02 4.47 -15.52
C GLU A 413 11.62 4.11 -14.15
N GLU A 414 11.73 5.06 -13.22
CA GLU A 414 12.18 4.81 -11.85
C GLU A 414 11.29 3.79 -11.12
N SER A 415 9.97 3.93 -11.27
CA SER A 415 9.00 3.01 -10.65
C SER A 415 9.06 1.63 -11.28
N ALA A 416 9.03 1.54 -12.59
CA ALA A 416 9.12 0.28 -13.32
C ALA A 416 10.41 -0.48 -12.97
N ALA A 417 11.54 0.23 -12.87
CA ALA A 417 12.82 -0.39 -12.50
C ALA A 417 12.78 -0.99 -11.09
N ARG A 418 12.18 -0.30 -10.09
CA ARG A 418 12.02 -0.87 -8.73
C ARG A 418 11.13 -2.12 -8.75
N ILE A 419 10.04 -2.06 -9.50
CA ILE A 419 9.09 -3.18 -9.64
C ILE A 419 9.77 -4.39 -10.28
N LEU A 420 10.51 -4.21 -11.37
CA LEU A 420 11.24 -5.28 -12.05
C LEU A 420 12.33 -5.87 -11.15
N LYS A 421 13.09 -5.03 -10.43
CA LYS A 421 14.08 -5.50 -9.45
C LYS A 421 13.44 -6.38 -8.37
N LEU A 422 12.28 -5.99 -7.85
CA LEU A 422 11.58 -6.80 -6.84
C LEU A 422 11.07 -8.11 -7.43
N LYS A 423 10.45 -8.09 -8.63
CA LYS A 423 9.98 -9.30 -9.32
C LYS A 423 11.13 -10.28 -9.59
N TYR A 424 12.27 -9.77 -10.04
CA TYR A 424 13.47 -10.58 -10.27
C TYR A 424 14.03 -11.17 -8.96
N LYS A 425 14.21 -10.33 -7.94
CA LYS A 425 14.69 -10.77 -6.61
C LYS A 425 13.79 -11.82 -5.96
N ALA A 426 12.48 -11.74 -6.19
CA ALA A 426 11.50 -12.68 -5.68
C ALA A 426 11.35 -13.95 -6.57
N GLY A 427 12.07 -14.06 -7.69
CA GLY A 427 11.97 -15.18 -8.61
C GLY A 427 10.66 -15.24 -9.41
N ILE A 428 9.90 -14.15 -9.43
CA ILE A 428 8.67 -14.00 -10.23
C ILE A 428 9.05 -13.76 -11.70
N LEU A 429 10.05 -12.92 -11.92
CA LEU A 429 10.70 -12.68 -13.22
C LEU A 429 12.04 -13.39 -13.23
N LYS A 430 12.30 -14.14 -14.31
CA LYS A 430 13.54 -14.92 -14.49
C LYS A 430 14.49 -14.25 -15.47
#